data_30fe1051b8d2e2ec7e464c2b79aac742
#
_entry.id   30fe1051b8d2e2ec7e464c2b79aac742
#
_cell.length_a   1.000
_cell.length_b   1.000
_cell.length_c   1.000
_cell.angle_alpha   90.00
_cell.angle_beta   90.00
_cell.angle_gamma   90.00
#
_symmetry.space_group_name_H-M   'P 1'
#
loop_
_entity.id
_entity.type
_entity.pdbx_description
1 polymer ?
#
loop_
_entity_poly.entity_id
_entity_poly.type
_entity_poly.pdbx_seq_one_letter_code
_entity_poly.pdbx_strand_id
1 'polypeptide(L)'
;MVVGATLIAALLLITACTQSSPSKEEGRQEDHREEKNDSAYQVLAEQLRTPWSIDFDGDTIYISEREGNIVQIKDGTFTRQSVHTEKPVAHQGEGGFLGFALAPDFQNSGKAFAYHTYNQDGKVMNRLLVLLKQEGNQWTESHVFLERIPGSNVHNGGRIAIGPDGMLYVTTGDSGEGELAQNQESLAGKILRLTLDGKVPTDNPTAGSYVYTLGHRNSQGLAWNSEGEFYSSEHGPSGTPGGHDEINEITAGSNYGWPEIIGDEQQEGMKSPLYHSSETAIAPSGIAFDEEDHMYVATLRGQKLYRFQPENASLELVLEGEGRLRDVKVHDGKTYVITNNTDGRGVPSDQDDRLLVLK
;
A
#
# COMPACT_ATOMS: atom_id res chain seq x y z
N MET A 1 3.19 -62.92 41.24
CA MET A 1 2.48 -62.95 42.51
C MET A 1 1.49 -61.81 42.50
N VAL A 2 0.23 -62.22 42.47
CA VAL A 2 -0.96 -61.81 43.16
C VAL A 2 -1.70 -60.66 42.51
N VAL A 3 -2.76 -60.96 41.84
CA VAL A 3 -4.22 -61.04 42.04
C VAL A 3 -4.86 -59.65 41.86
N GLY A 4 -5.68 -59.34 40.90
CA GLY A 4 -6.99 -59.92 40.53
C GLY A 4 -8.13 -59.30 41.34
N ALA A 5 -8.93 -58.43 40.74
CA ALA A 5 -10.32 -58.26 41.20
C ALA A 5 -11.15 -57.62 40.08
N THR A 6 -12.02 -58.49 39.56
CA THR A 6 -13.12 -58.19 38.66
C THR A 6 -14.31 -57.69 39.48
N LEU A 7 -14.98 -56.65 39.10
CA LEU A 7 -16.33 -56.33 39.61
C LEU A 7 -17.28 -56.13 38.45
N ILE A 8 -18.27 -57.06 38.48
CA ILE A 8 -19.49 -57.13 37.64
C ILE A 8 -20.50 -56.18 38.28
N ALA A 9 -21.14 -55.31 37.55
CA ALA A 9 -22.31 -54.58 37.98
C ALA A 9 -23.44 -54.78 36.95
N ALA A 10 -24.56 -55.20 37.46
CA ALA A 10 -25.71 -55.71 36.75
C ALA A 10 -26.56 -54.61 36.08
N LEU A 11 -27.13 -55.03 34.96
CA LEU A 11 -28.12 -54.29 34.14
C LEU A 11 -29.50 -54.43 34.79
N LEU A 12 -30.16 -53.31 35.05
CA LEU A 12 -31.61 -53.29 35.39
C LEU A 12 -32.33 -52.54 34.26
N LEU A 13 -33.09 -53.31 33.48
CA LEU A 13 -34.07 -52.87 32.51
C LEU A 13 -35.35 -52.42 33.24
N ILE A 14 -35.76 -51.18 33.05
CA ILE A 14 -37.13 -50.74 33.40
C ILE A 14 -37.80 -50.32 32.08
N THR A 15 -38.74 -51.08 31.63
CA THR A 15 -39.70 -50.78 30.56
C THR A 15 -40.80 -49.89 31.12
N ALA A 16 -40.96 -48.69 30.57
CA ALA A 16 -42.15 -47.89 30.78
C ALA A 16 -42.78 -47.58 29.43
N CYS A 17 -43.95 -48.13 29.18
CA CYS A 17 -44.84 -47.72 28.09
C CYS A 17 -45.45 -46.37 28.41
N THR A 18 -45.33 -45.41 27.49
CA THR A 18 -46.19 -44.21 27.47
C THR A 18 -46.73 -43.98 26.07
N GLN A 19 -47.99 -43.69 26.01
CA GLN A 19 -48.88 -43.54 24.86
C GLN A 19 -48.49 -42.32 24.04
N SER A 20 -48.60 -42.47 22.73
CA SER A 20 -48.49 -41.42 21.73
C SER A 20 -49.78 -40.60 21.66
N SER A 21 -49.68 -39.28 21.82
CA SER A 21 -50.68 -38.31 21.37
C SER A 21 -50.11 -37.51 20.18
N PRO A 22 -50.90 -37.20 19.16
CA PRO A 22 -50.40 -36.51 17.96
C PRO A 22 -50.22 -35.01 18.23
N SER A 23 -49.00 -34.50 18.16
CA SER A 23 -48.74 -33.08 18.16
C SER A 23 -48.84 -32.55 16.73
N LYS A 24 -49.64 -31.47 16.58
CA LYS A 24 -49.77 -30.66 15.39
C LYS A 24 -48.39 -30.17 14.95
N GLU A 25 -48.05 -30.37 13.68
CA GLU A 25 -47.02 -29.62 12.97
C GLU A 25 -47.48 -28.16 12.84
N GLU A 26 -46.95 -27.29 13.68
CA GLU A 26 -46.90 -25.86 13.40
C GLU A 26 -45.72 -25.62 12.48
N GLY A 27 -46.03 -25.21 11.24
CA GLY A 27 -45.04 -24.80 10.24
C GLY A 27 -44.17 -23.65 10.78
N ARG A 28 -42.91 -23.97 11.03
CA ARG A 28 -41.89 -22.97 11.31
C ARG A 28 -41.58 -22.26 9.98
N GLN A 29 -42.20 -21.12 9.76
CA GLN A 29 -41.70 -20.17 8.75
C GLN A 29 -40.30 -19.79 9.20
N GLU A 30 -39.30 -20.23 8.46
CA GLU A 30 -37.97 -19.67 8.50
C GLU A 30 -38.09 -18.22 7.96
N ASP A 31 -38.08 -17.29 8.88
CA ASP A 31 -37.96 -15.85 8.61
C ASP A 31 -36.54 -15.63 8.05
N HIS A 32 -36.40 -15.73 6.73
CA HIS A 32 -35.22 -15.24 6.02
C HIS A 32 -35.19 -13.72 6.18
N ARG A 33 -34.77 -13.25 7.34
CA ARG A 33 -34.23 -11.91 7.48
C ARG A 33 -32.97 -11.90 6.64
N GLU A 34 -33.07 -11.31 5.46
CA GLU A 34 -31.89 -10.72 4.80
C GLU A 34 -31.25 -9.82 5.86
N GLU A 35 -30.15 -10.26 6.46
CA GLU A 35 -29.26 -9.36 7.18
C GLU A 35 -28.82 -8.31 6.15
N LYS A 36 -29.42 -7.12 6.23
CA LYS A 36 -28.84 -5.96 5.60
C LYS A 36 -27.44 -5.83 6.17
N ASN A 37 -26.47 -6.30 5.39
CA ASN A 37 -25.06 -6.15 5.70
C ASN A 37 -24.76 -4.63 5.64
N ASP A 38 -24.85 -3.97 6.79
CA ASP A 38 -24.61 -2.54 6.97
C ASP A 38 -23.08 -2.31 7.07
N SER A 39 -22.32 -3.04 6.25
CA SER A 39 -20.87 -2.92 6.15
C SER A 39 -20.50 -1.52 5.67
N ALA A 40 -19.52 -0.90 6.30
CA ALA A 40 -18.99 0.41 5.94
C ALA A 40 -18.37 0.44 4.53
N TYR A 41 -18.20 -0.70 3.90
CA TYR A 41 -17.58 -0.86 2.58
C TYR A 41 -18.24 -2.00 1.78
N GLN A 42 -17.92 -2.05 0.49
CA GLN A 42 -18.17 -3.16 -0.42
C GLN A 42 -16.84 -3.79 -0.85
N VAL A 43 -16.76 -5.13 -0.91
CA VAL A 43 -15.62 -5.85 -1.49
C VAL A 43 -15.79 -5.92 -3.02
N LEU A 44 -14.81 -5.43 -3.76
CA LEU A 44 -14.80 -5.44 -5.22
C LEU A 44 -13.93 -6.55 -5.82
N ALA A 45 -12.89 -6.96 -5.09
CA ALA A 45 -12.03 -8.08 -5.47
C ALA A 45 -11.43 -8.74 -4.22
N GLU A 46 -11.16 -10.02 -4.35
CA GLU A 46 -10.55 -10.88 -3.33
C GLU A 46 -9.36 -11.63 -3.91
N GLN A 47 -8.54 -12.24 -3.03
CA GLN A 47 -7.38 -13.06 -3.41
C GLN A 47 -6.35 -12.31 -4.27
N LEU A 48 -6.17 -11.02 -4.00
CA LEU A 48 -5.03 -10.27 -4.49
C LEU A 48 -3.74 -10.81 -3.85
N ARG A 49 -2.61 -10.69 -4.55
CA ARG A 49 -1.33 -11.25 -4.11
C ARG A 49 -0.36 -10.16 -3.72
N THR A 50 -0.33 -9.82 -2.45
CA THR A 50 0.49 -8.74 -1.91
C THR A 50 0.38 -7.46 -2.75
N PRO A 51 -0.84 -6.89 -2.91
CA PRO A 51 -1.07 -5.74 -3.77
C PRO A 51 -0.34 -4.50 -3.22
N TRP A 52 0.04 -3.55 -4.11
CA TRP A 52 0.85 -2.44 -3.68
C TRP A 52 0.32 -1.05 -4.06
N SER A 53 -0.16 -0.84 -5.29
CA SER A 53 -0.75 0.43 -5.70
C SER A 53 -2.01 0.22 -6.55
N ILE A 54 -2.92 1.21 -6.48
CA ILE A 54 -4.16 1.27 -7.25
C ILE A 54 -4.04 2.42 -8.26
N ASP A 55 -4.53 2.21 -9.49
CA ASP A 55 -4.73 3.28 -10.46
C ASP A 55 -5.95 3.01 -11.35
N PHE A 56 -6.44 4.02 -12.09
CA PHE A 56 -7.70 3.99 -12.82
C PHE A 56 -7.56 4.44 -14.27
N ASP A 57 -8.31 3.81 -15.16
CA ASP A 57 -8.61 4.26 -16.51
C ASP A 57 -10.14 4.24 -16.71
N GLY A 58 -10.81 5.36 -16.48
CA GLY A 58 -12.26 5.43 -16.32
C GLY A 58 -12.71 4.46 -15.21
N ASP A 59 -13.68 3.60 -15.51
CA ASP A 59 -14.19 2.59 -14.56
C ASP A 59 -13.27 1.36 -14.41
N THR A 60 -12.19 1.27 -15.17
CA THR A 60 -11.26 0.14 -15.09
C THR A 60 -10.21 0.38 -13.99
N ILE A 61 -10.11 -0.55 -13.04
CA ILE A 61 -9.17 -0.49 -11.93
C ILE A 61 -7.94 -1.34 -12.27
N TYR A 62 -6.75 -0.81 -11.99
CA TYR A 62 -5.48 -1.51 -12.11
C TYR A 62 -4.80 -1.55 -10.75
N ILE A 63 -4.28 -2.73 -10.38
CA ILE A 63 -3.59 -2.94 -9.11
C ILE A 63 -2.28 -3.66 -9.36
N SER A 64 -1.16 -3.10 -8.90
CA SER A 64 0.13 -3.79 -8.94
C SER A 64 0.20 -4.84 -7.83
N GLU A 65 0.75 -6.03 -8.17
CA GLU A 65 1.06 -7.10 -7.21
C GLU A 65 2.57 -7.31 -7.14
N ARG A 66 3.12 -7.39 -5.93
CA ARG A 66 4.58 -7.43 -5.69
C ARG A 66 5.31 -8.58 -6.38
N GLU A 67 4.62 -9.65 -6.73
CA GLU A 67 5.17 -10.79 -7.49
C GLU A 67 5.54 -10.43 -8.94
N GLY A 68 5.07 -9.30 -9.48
CA GLY A 68 5.28 -8.91 -10.87
C GLY A 68 4.07 -9.14 -11.75
N ASN A 69 2.89 -8.87 -11.23
CA ASN A 69 1.63 -8.87 -11.98
C ASN A 69 0.92 -7.53 -11.85
N ILE A 70 0.00 -7.29 -12.75
CA ILE A 70 -1.00 -6.23 -12.68
C ILE A 70 -2.38 -6.87 -12.75
N VAL A 71 -3.21 -6.61 -11.76
CA VAL A 71 -4.62 -7.01 -11.79
C VAL A 71 -5.40 -5.92 -12.48
N GLN A 72 -6.23 -6.30 -13.43
CA GLN A 72 -7.24 -5.45 -14.04
C GLN A 72 -8.64 -5.90 -13.58
N ILE A 73 -9.44 -4.95 -13.11
CA ILE A 73 -10.86 -5.17 -12.79
C ILE A 73 -11.66 -4.27 -13.72
N LYS A 74 -12.45 -4.89 -14.58
CA LYS A 74 -13.31 -4.21 -15.55
C LYS A 74 -14.66 -4.90 -15.63
N ASP A 75 -15.75 -4.15 -15.53
CA ASP A 75 -17.13 -4.68 -15.60
C ASP A 75 -17.35 -5.88 -14.64
N GLY A 76 -16.79 -5.79 -13.41
CA GLY A 76 -16.81 -6.86 -12.41
C GLY A 76 -15.93 -8.07 -12.74
N THR A 77 -15.17 -8.04 -13.85
CA THR A 77 -14.28 -9.13 -14.25
C THR A 77 -12.86 -8.86 -13.75
N PHE A 78 -12.33 -9.79 -12.98
CA PHE A 78 -10.96 -9.79 -12.47
C PHE A 78 -10.03 -10.54 -13.45
N THR A 79 -8.94 -9.88 -13.88
CA THR A 79 -7.92 -10.48 -14.75
C THR A 79 -6.53 -10.17 -14.23
N ARG A 80 -5.73 -11.19 -13.93
CA ARG A 80 -4.31 -11.03 -13.57
C ARG A 80 -3.46 -11.07 -14.83
N GLN A 81 -2.68 -10.01 -15.04
CA GLN A 81 -1.86 -9.76 -16.22
C GLN A 81 -0.39 -9.85 -15.85
N SER A 82 0.40 -10.64 -16.59
CA SER A 82 1.83 -10.78 -16.32
C SER A 82 2.64 -9.56 -16.77
N VAL A 83 3.67 -9.21 -15.99
CA VAL A 83 4.63 -8.15 -16.34
C VAL A 83 5.96 -8.79 -16.75
N HIS A 84 6.41 -8.50 -17.96
CA HIS A 84 7.68 -8.99 -18.51
C HIS A 84 8.69 -7.86 -18.53
N THR A 85 9.72 -7.98 -17.72
CA THR A 85 10.83 -7.03 -17.59
C THR A 85 12.15 -7.67 -17.99
N GLU A 86 13.09 -6.88 -18.54
CA GLU A 86 14.42 -7.36 -18.89
C GLU A 86 15.16 -7.91 -17.66
N LYS A 87 15.08 -7.21 -16.53
CA LYS A 87 15.58 -7.67 -15.24
C LYS A 87 14.41 -8.18 -14.41
N PRO A 88 14.40 -9.46 -14.03
CA PRO A 88 13.30 -10.06 -13.29
C PRO A 88 12.98 -9.33 -12.00
N VAL A 89 11.70 -9.20 -11.67
CA VAL A 89 11.25 -8.67 -10.39
C VAL A 89 11.76 -9.54 -9.25
N ALA A 90 12.41 -8.93 -8.26
CA ALA A 90 12.86 -9.59 -7.05
C ALA A 90 11.83 -9.34 -5.92
N HIS A 91 10.87 -10.25 -5.78
CA HIS A 91 9.90 -10.25 -4.68
C HIS A 91 10.55 -10.84 -3.43
N GLN A 92 11.23 -9.98 -2.66
CA GLN A 92 11.90 -10.36 -1.41
C GLN A 92 11.86 -9.22 -0.39
N GLY A 93 11.73 -9.55 0.90
CA GLY A 93 11.60 -8.55 1.96
C GLY A 93 10.44 -7.59 1.68
N GLU A 94 10.71 -6.29 1.60
CA GLU A 94 9.76 -5.24 1.21
C GLU A 94 9.78 -4.95 -0.30
N GLY A 95 10.73 -5.49 -1.04
CA GLY A 95 10.89 -5.31 -2.47
C GLY A 95 9.90 -6.11 -3.30
N GLY A 96 9.89 -5.87 -4.61
CA GLY A 96 9.01 -6.49 -5.58
C GLY A 96 8.59 -5.50 -6.67
N PHE A 97 7.49 -5.78 -7.34
CA PHE A 97 6.81 -4.85 -8.25
C PHE A 97 5.92 -3.92 -7.42
N LEU A 98 6.39 -2.69 -7.18
CA LEU A 98 5.82 -1.77 -6.21
C LEU A 98 4.91 -0.74 -6.89
N GLY A 99 5.42 0.46 -7.15
CA GLY A 99 4.66 1.55 -7.75
C GLY A 99 4.25 1.26 -9.19
N PHE A 100 3.04 1.67 -9.51
CA PHE A 100 2.47 1.61 -10.83
C PHE A 100 1.56 2.82 -11.02
N ALA A 101 1.70 3.51 -12.16
CA ALA A 101 0.85 4.61 -12.55
C ALA A 101 0.64 4.61 -14.06
N LEU A 102 -0.59 4.76 -14.51
CA LEU A 102 -0.93 4.89 -15.92
C LEU A 102 -0.46 6.25 -16.45
N ALA A 103 0.03 6.30 -17.68
CA ALA A 103 0.33 7.56 -18.31
C ALA A 103 -0.96 8.35 -18.61
N PRO A 104 -0.94 9.69 -18.61
CA PRO A 104 -2.15 10.49 -18.88
C PRO A 104 -2.79 10.21 -20.24
N ASP A 105 -2.00 9.73 -21.20
CA ASP A 105 -2.44 9.33 -22.54
C ASP A 105 -2.64 7.81 -22.69
N PHE A 106 -2.78 7.09 -21.58
CA PHE A 106 -2.81 5.62 -21.53
C PHE A 106 -3.80 4.99 -22.53
N GLN A 107 -5.00 5.53 -22.68
CA GLN A 107 -6.01 5.02 -23.63
C GLN A 107 -5.50 4.99 -25.08
N ASN A 108 -4.57 5.90 -25.43
CA ASN A 108 -4.00 5.99 -26.79
C ASN A 108 -2.64 5.28 -26.86
N SER A 109 -1.82 5.38 -25.82
CA SER A 109 -0.43 4.92 -25.83
C SER A 109 -0.24 3.52 -25.25
N GLY A 110 -1.15 3.07 -24.38
CA GLY A 110 -0.99 1.85 -23.59
C GLY A 110 0.15 1.92 -22.57
N LYS A 111 0.69 3.13 -22.29
CA LYS A 111 1.86 3.31 -21.43
C LYS A 111 1.49 3.36 -19.94
N ALA A 112 2.37 2.80 -19.11
CA ALA A 112 2.36 2.98 -17.66
C ALA A 112 3.78 3.13 -17.14
N PHE A 113 3.93 3.77 -16.00
CA PHE A 113 5.18 3.87 -15.25
C PHE A 113 5.20 2.81 -14.17
N ALA A 114 6.35 2.18 -13.95
CA ALA A 114 6.49 1.13 -12.95
C ALA A 114 7.83 1.26 -12.21
N TYR A 115 7.79 0.93 -10.91
CA TYR A 115 8.97 0.85 -10.06
C TYR A 115 9.06 -0.55 -9.50
N HIS A 116 10.21 -1.20 -9.65
CA HIS A 116 10.42 -2.52 -9.09
C HIS A 116 11.84 -2.76 -8.59
N THR A 117 11.93 -3.70 -7.67
CA THR A 117 13.18 -4.24 -7.13
C THR A 117 13.70 -5.38 -8.02
N TYR A 118 15.01 -5.45 -8.22
CA TYR A 118 15.70 -6.52 -8.94
C TYR A 118 17.04 -6.85 -8.30
N ASN A 119 17.60 -8.01 -8.64
CA ASN A 119 18.93 -8.41 -8.18
C ASN A 119 19.95 -8.18 -9.28
N GLN A 120 21.09 -7.56 -8.94
CA GLN A 120 22.22 -7.38 -9.84
C GLN A 120 23.54 -7.52 -9.08
N ASP A 121 24.43 -8.39 -9.55
CA ASP A 121 25.77 -8.61 -8.98
C ASP A 121 25.73 -8.91 -7.46
N GLY A 122 24.73 -9.67 -7.01
CA GLY A 122 24.53 -10.01 -5.60
C GLY A 122 23.97 -8.88 -4.73
N LYS A 123 23.59 -7.76 -5.33
CA LYS A 123 22.97 -6.62 -4.65
C LYS A 123 21.51 -6.46 -5.05
N VAL A 124 20.71 -6.00 -4.10
CA VAL A 124 19.34 -5.58 -4.35
C VAL A 124 19.37 -4.14 -4.85
N MET A 125 18.69 -3.87 -5.94
CA MET A 125 18.58 -2.58 -6.57
C MET A 125 17.13 -2.31 -6.95
N ASN A 126 16.79 -1.04 -7.17
CA ASN A 126 15.51 -0.62 -7.68
C ASN A 126 15.68 0.07 -9.05
N ARG A 127 14.58 0.10 -9.83
CA ARG A 127 14.54 0.77 -11.13
C ARG A 127 13.17 1.36 -11.43
N LEU A 128 13.16 2.43 -12.21
CA LEU A 128 11.98 3.09 -12.76
C LEU A 128 11.93 2.88 -14.26
N LEU A 129 10.80 2.44 -14.79
CA LEU A 129 10.66 2.08 -16.19
C LEU A 129 9.26 2.38 -16.75
N VAL A 130 9.14 2.32 -18.06
CA VAL A 130 7.89 2.39 -18.80
C VAL A 130 7.49 0.99 -19.24
N LEU A 131 6.23 0.64 -18.96
CA LEU A 131 5.58 -0.53 -19.48
C LEU A 131 4.64 -0.17 -20.64
N LEU A 132 4.49 -1.10 -21.57
CA LEU A 132 3.45 -1.06 -22.60
C LEU A 132 2.48 -2.23 -22.41
N LYS A 133 1.20 -1.91 -22.35
CA LYS A 133 0.15 -2.92 -22.36
C LYS A 133 0.08 -3.58 -23.74
N GLN A 134 0.10 -4.90 -23.75
CA GLN A 134 0.07 -5.72 -24.95
C GLN A 134 -1.29 -6.39 -25.09
N GLU A 135 -1.57 -6.92 -26.28
CA GLU A 135 -2.66 -7.87 -26.46
C GLU A 135 -2.41 -9.14 -25.63
N GLY A 136 -3.47 -9.84 -25.22
CA GLY A 136 -3.35 -11.10 -24.47
C GLY A 136 -3.02 -10.97 -22.98
N ASN A 137 -3.42 -9.86 -22.34
CA ASN A 137 -3.29 -9.65 -20.90
C ASN A 137 -1.82 -9.66 -20.40
N GLN A 138 -0.95 -8.95 -21.11
CA GLN A 138 0.47 -8.84 -20.78
C GLN A 138 0.93 -7.39 -20.77
N TRP A 139 1.98 -7.13 -20.00
CA TRP A 139 2.72 -5.88 -19.99
C TRP A 139 4.19 -6.16 -20.26
N THR A 140 4.79 -5.36 -21.11
CA THR A 140 6.21 -5.51 -21.46
C THR A 140 6.98 -4.25 -21.17
N GLU A 141 8.20 -4.40 -20.69
CA GLU A 141 9.14 -3.30 -20.56
C GLU A 141 9.40 -2.68 -21.94
N SER A 142 9.28 -1.37 -22.02
CA SER A 142 9.56 -0.59 -23.23
C SER A 142 10.80 0.27 -23.09
N HIS A 143 10.97 0.89 -21.94
CA HIS A 143 12.00 1.88 -21.71
C HIS A 143 12.35 1.99 -20.23
N VAL A 144 13.63 2.24 -19.93
CA VAL A 144 14.11 2.45 -18.56
C VAL A 144 14.49 3.90 -18.36
N PHE A 145 13.94 4.52 -17.32
CA PHE A 145 14.26 5.88 -16.95
C PHE A 145 15.43 5.94 -15.97
N LEU A 146 15.36 5.14 -14.91
CA LEU A 146 16.40 5.08 -13.87
C LEU A 146 16.71 3.63 -13.52
N GLU A 147 17.99 3.32 -13.40
CA GLU A 147 18.49 2.03 -12.93
C GLU A 147 19.46 2.21 -11.77
N ARG A 148 19.76 1.13 -11.09
CA ARG A 148 20.72 1.07 -9.99
C ARG A 148 20.41 2.04 -8.85
N ILE A 149 19.13 2.36 -8.66
CA ILE A 149 18.70 3.04 -7.45
C ILE A 149 19.01 2.10 -6.29
N PRO A 150 19.70 2.51 -5.22
CA PRO A 150 20.00 1.65 -4.10
C PRO A 150 18.72 0.99 -3.55
N GLY A 151 18.80 -0.29 -3.24
CA GLY A 151 17.71 -1.09 -2.72
C GLY A 151 18.20 -2.13 -1.73
N SER A 152 17.30 -2.67 -0.93
CA SER A 152 17.60 -3.75 0.01
C SER A 152 16.35 -4.59 0.32
N ASN A 153 16.45 -5.45 1.33
CA ASN A 153 15.27 -6.17 1.83
C ASN A 153 14.27 -5.25 2.56
N VAL A 154 14.65 -4.00 2.84
CA VAL A 154 13.82 -3.00 3.52
C VAL A 154 13.96 -1.64 2.85
N HIS A 155 13.01 -0.75 3.10
CA HIS A 155 13.07 0.66 2.73
C HIS A 155 13.37 0.90 1.24
N ASN A 156 12.54 0.38 0.36
CA ASN A 156 12.70 0.58 -1.08
C ASN A 156 11.92 1.79 -1.63
N GLY A 157 11.07 2.43 -0.83
CA GLY A 157 10.16 3.47 -1.30
C GLY A 157 9.19 2.93 -2.34
N GLY A 158 9.20 3.52 -3.53
CA GLY A 158 8.55 2.98 -4.73
C GLY A 158 7.19 3.57 -5.07
N ARG A 159 6.67 4.57 -4.33
CA ARG A 159 5.44 5.26 -4.72
C ARG A 159 5.69 6.08 -5.98
N ILE A 160 4.80 5.94 -6.96
CA ILE A 160 4.77 6.76 -8.17
C ILE A 160 3.48 7.58 -8.17
N ALA A 161 3.59 8.84 -8.52
CA ALA A 161 2.44 9.70 -8.75
C ALA A 161 2.76 10.73 -9.85
N ILE A 162 1.73 11.15 -10.58
CA ILE A 162 1.82 12.25 -11.53
C ILE A 162 1.23 13.48 -10.85
N GLY A 163 2.06 14.52 -10.68
CA GLY A 163 1.65 15.76 -10.03
C GLY A 163 0.76 16.64 -10.92
N PRO A 164 0.10 17.64 -10.33
CA PRO A 164 -0.74 18.58 -11.07
C PRO A 164 0.07 19.41 -12.07
N ASP A 165 1.40 19.48 -11.93
CA ASP A 165 2.33 20.09 -12.89
C ASP A 165 2.65 19.19 -14.10
N GLY A 166 2.06 18.00 -14.17
CA GLY A 166 2.29 17.00 -15.22
C GLY A 166 3.64 16.30 -15.15
N MET A 167 4.36 16.37 -14.02
CA MET A 167 5.62 15.66 -13.79
C MET A 167 5.42 14.36 -13.05
N LEU A 168 6.35 13.44 -13.23
CA LEU A 168 6.38 12.15 -12.53
C LEU A 168 7.17 12.30 -11.24
N TYR A 169 6.56 11.94 -10.12
CA TYR A 169 7.19 11.90 -8.81
C TYR A 169 7.36 10.45 -8.35
N VAL A 170 8.53 10.17 -7.78
CA VAL A 170 8.88 8.80 -7.35
C VAL A 170 9.58 8.85 -6.00
N THR A 171 9.11 8.07 -5.04
CA THR A 171 9.80 7.93 -3.76
C THR A 171 10.84 6.82 -3.81
N THR A 172 11.96 7.03 -3.14
CA THR A 172 12.99 6.03 -2.92
C THR A 172 13.32 5.94 -1.44
N GLY A 173 13.52 4.73 -0.93
CA GLY A 173 13.94 4.53 0.45
C GLY A 173 15.45 4.68 0.64
N ASP A 174 15.90 4.77 1.88
CA ASP A 174 17.31 4.82 2.26
C ASP A 174 18.04 3.48 2.07
N SER A 175 17.32 2.43 1.64
CA SER A 175 17.83 1.05 1.49
C SER A 175 18.42 0.43 2.79
N GLY A 176 18.06 0.97 3.96
CA GLY A 176 18.61 0.57 5.25
C GLY A 176 19.95 1.23 5.60
N GLU A 177 20.41 2.17 4.77
CA GLU A 177 21.63 2.96 4.96
C GLU A 177 21.26 4.44 5.10
N GLY A 178 20.84 4.87 6.30
CA GLY A 178 20.27 6.20 6.56
C GLY A 178 21.12 7.37 6.03
N GLU A 179 22.42 7.25 6.06
CA GLU A 179 23.36 8.26 5.58
C GLU A 179 23.19 8.58 4.09
N LEU A 180 22.68 7.61 3.29
CA LEU A 180 22.40 7.84 1.86
C LEU A 180 21.29 8.87 1.66
N ALA A 181 20.39 9.05 2.62
CA ALA A 181 19.33 10.04 2.54
C ALA A 181 19.87 11.48 2.51
N GLN A 182 21.00 11.75 3.17
CA GLN A 182 21.67 13.05 3.18
C GLN A 182 22.66 13.24 2.02
N ASN A 183 23.06 12.15 1.34
CA ASN A 183 23.98 12.24 0.21
C ASN A 183 23.24 12.72 -1.06
N GLN A 184 23.56 13.90 -1.55
CA GLN A 184 22.94 14.50 -2.75
C GLN A 184 23.27 13.75 -4.06
N GLU A 185 24.36 12.99 -4.11
CA GLU A 185 24.74 12.16 -5.27
C GLU A 185 24.01 10.82 -5.29
N SER A 186 23.37 10.41 -4.19
CA SER A 186 22.60 9.18 -4.08
C SER A 186 21.15 9.42 -4.45
N LEU A 187 20.52 8.44 -5.13
CA LEU A 187 19.08 8.44 -5.36
C LEU A 187 18.31 7.74 -4.23
N ALA A 188 18.97 7.25 -3.16
CA ALA A 188 18.33 6.65 -2.01
C ALA A 188 17.82 7.70 -1.01
N GLY A 189 16.67 7.46 -0.37
CA GLY A 189 16.09 8.38 0.62
C GLY A 189 15.67 9.72 0.03
N LYS A 190 14.97 9.69 -1.11
CA LYS A 190 14.61 10.89 -1.90
C LYS A 190 13.13 10.83 -2.35
N ILE A 191 12.59 12.00 -2.65
CA ILE A 191 11.54 12.14 -3.64
C ILE A 191 12.21 12.66 -4.93
N LEU A 192 12.03 11.91 -6.01
CA LEU A 192 12.56 12.25 -7.33
C LEU A 192 11.44 12.87 -8.17
N ARG A 193 11.80 13.82 -9.07
CA ARG A 193 10.90 14.46 -10.03
C ARG A 193 11.48 14.40 -11.42
N LEU A 194 10.69 13.87 -12.36
CA LEU A 194 11.05 13.64 -13.76
C LEU A 194 9.95 14.18 -14.68
N THR A 195 10.30 14.48 -15.92
CA THR A 195 9.29 14.60 -16.99
C THR A 195 8.72 13.22 -17.35
N LEU A 196 7.56 13.18 -18.00
CA LEU A 196 6.94 11.90 -18.45
C LEU A 196 7.73 11.17 -19.56
N ASP A 197 8.79 11.81 -20.10
CA ASP A 197 9.76 11.18 -21.01
C ASP A 197 11.10 10.86 -20.32
N GLY A 198 11.14 10.91 -18.99
CA GLY A 198 12.28 10.46 -18.17
C GLY A 198 13.44 11.45 -18.06
N LYS A 199 13.27 12.71 -18.48
CA LYS A 199 14.31 13.74 -18.36
C LYS A 199 14.23 14.47 -17.02
N VAL A 200 15.34 15.10 -16.65
CA VAL A 200 15.38 16.05 -15.53
C VAL A 200 14.64 17.33 -15.93
N PRO A 201 13.59 17.75 -15.19
CA PRO A 201 12.95 19.04 -15.38
C PRO A 201 13.93 20.20 -15.20
N THR A 202 13.81 21.24 -16.01
CA THR A 202 14.71 22.41 -15.96
C THR A 202 14.51 23.27 -14.70
N ASP A 203 13.37 23.12 -14.06
CA ASP A 203 12.93 23.80 -12.84
C ASP A 203 13.08 22.94 -11.57
N ASN A 204 13.79 21.81 -11.64
CA ASN A 204 14.15 21.06 -10.44
C ASN A 204 15.07 21.90 -9.53
N PRO A 205 15.00 21.70 -8.20
CA PRO A 205 15.78 22.48 -7.23
C PRO A 205 17.28 22.52 -7.52
N THR A 206 17.84 21.40 -8.00
CA THR A 206 19.23 21.29 -8.42
C THR A 206 19.28 20.98 -9.92
N ALA A 207 19.91 21.85 -10.67
CA ALA A 207 20.04 21.70 -12.13
C ALA A 207 20.75 20.38 -12.50
N GLY A 208 20.13 19.61 -13.39
CA GLY A 208 20.64 18.33 -13.83
C GLY A 208 20.43 17.17 -12.86
N SER A 209 19.77 17.39 -11.72
CA SER A 209 19.44 16.35 -10.73
C SER A 209 17.95 15.98 -10.78
N TYR A 210 17.65 14.69 -10.63
CA TYR A 210 16.29 14.19 -10.42
C TYR A 210 15.77 14.46 -9.00
N VAL A 211 16.66 14.76 -8.04
CA VAL A 211 16.30 14.96 -6.63
C VAL A 211 15.42 16.19 -6.47
N TYR A 212 14.19 15.98 -6.00
CA TYR A 212 13.24 17.03 -5.65
C TYR A 212 13.33 17.39 -4.18
N THR A 213 13.42 16.38 -3.30
CA THR A 213 13.69 16.51 -1.86
C THR A 213 14.59 15.39 -1.39
N LEU A 214 15.24 15.58 -0.25
CA LEU A 214 16.16 14.62 0.37
C LEU A 214 15.87 14.45 1.87
N GLY A 215 16.58 13.53 2.51
CA GLY A 215 16.43 13.28 3.95
C GLY A 215 15.20 12.44 4.28
N HIS A 216 14.84 11.52 3.40
CA HIS A 216 13.73 10.57 3.59
C HIS A 216 14.24 9.19 3.98
N ARG A 217 13.53 8.52 4.88
CA ARG A 217 13.82 7.13 5.25
C ARG A 217 13.14 6.12 4.32
N ASN A 218 11.81 6.12 4.30
CA ASN A 218 11.02 5.19 3.48
C ASN A 218 9.62 5.76 3.21
N SER A 219 9.56 6.79 2.35
CA SER A 219 8.30 7.40 1.95
C SER A 219 7.52 6.45 1.03
N GLN A 220 6.22 6.24 1.32
CA GLN A 220 5.35 5.29 0.59
C GLN A 220 4.01 5.89 0.12
N GLY A 221 3.72 7.14 0.42
CA GLY A 221 2.56 7.86 -0.05
C GLY A 221 2.92 9.21 -0.65
N LEU A 222 2.23 9.62 -1.71
CA LEU A 222 2.31 10.93 -2.35
C LEU A 222 0.92 11.37 -2.74
N ALA A 223 0.52 12.60 -2.37
CA ALA A 223 -0.74 13.19 -2.77
C ALA A 223 -0.68 14.71 -2.80
N TRP A 224 -1.57 15.34 -3.55
CA TRP A 224 -1.79 16.77 -3.61
C TRP A 224 -3.23 17.11 -3.23
N ASN A 225 -3.42 18.19 -2.50
CA ASN A 225 -4.76 18.75 -2.26
C ASN A 225 -5.21 19.63 -3.44
N SER A 226 -6.41 20.19 -3.35
CA SER A 226 -6.99 21.02 -4.43
C SER A 226 -6.24 22.36 -4.65
N GLU A 227 -5.50 22.83 -3.65
CA GLU A 227 -4.65 24.04 -3.73
C GLU A 227 -3.27 23.74 -4.36
N GLY A 228 -2.97 22.44 -4.59
CA GLY A 228 -1.69 21.98 -5.16
C GLY A 228 -0.59 21.83 -4.10
N GLU A 229 -0.92 21.86 -2.82
CA GLU A 229 0.00 21.53 -1.73
C GLU A 229 0.32 20.05 -1.77
N PHE A 230 1.60 19.73 -1.64
CA PHE A 230 2.13 18.38 -1.83
C PHE A 230 2.48 17.71 -0.50
N TYR A 231 2.03 16.46 -0.34
CA TYR A 231 2.23 15.69 0.89
C TYR A 231 2.84 14.33 0.62
N SER A 232 3.61 13.84 1.59
CA SER A 232 4.06 12.45 1.64
C SER A 232 3.80 11.81 3.00
N SER A 233 3.63 10.49 2.99
CA SER A 233 3.65 9.66 4.20
C SER A 233 4.92 8.84 4.25
N GLU A 234 5.48 8.63 5.44
CA GLU A 234 6.79 8.03 5.60
C GLU A 234 6.88 7.14 6.85
N HIS A 235 7.57 6.00 6.71
CA HIS A 235 7.87 5.13 7.84
C HIS A 235 9.04 5.66 8.64
N GLY A 236 8.83 5.90 9.92
CA GLY A 236 9.85 6.27 10.88
C GLY A 236 10.75 5.12 11.34
N PRO A 237 11.61 5.35 12.34
CA PRO A 237 12.53 4.35 12.85
C PRO A 237 11.88 3.06 13.29
N SER A 238 12.53 1.93 13.00
CA SER A 238 12.12 0.60 13.45
C SER A 238 12.80 0.26 14.78
N GLY A 239 12.15 -0.55 15.61
CA GLY A 239 12.74 -1.02 16.87
C GLY A 239 11.82 -0.84 18.07
N THR A 240 12.42 -0.73 19.29
CA THR A 240 11.71 -0.48 20.53
C THR A 240 12.51 0.55 21.34
N PRO A 241 12.00 1.78 21.57
CA PRO A 241 10.77 2.29 20.96
C PRO A 241 10.92 2.43 19.44
N GLY A 242 9.82 2.21 18.70
CA GLY A 242 9.72 2.50 17.28
C GLY A 242 8.69 3.60 17.09
N GLY A 243 8.29 3.87 15.86
CA GLY A 243 7.29 4.89 15.56
C GLY A 243 7.89 6.09 14.87
N HIS A 244 7.47 7.29 15.27
CA HIS A 244 7.81 8.53 14.58
C HIS A 244 7.55 8.45 13.06
N ASP A 245 6.52 7.66 12.69
CA ASP A 245 6.01 7.64 11.32
C ASP A 245 5.42 9.00 10.97
N GLU A 246 5.65 9.48 9.75
CA GLU A 246 5.48 10.89 9.43
C GLU A 246 4.43 11.15 8.35
N ILE A 247 3.83 12.33 8.42
CA ILE A 247 3.19 13.02 7.31
C ILE A 247 3.94 14.33 7.10
N ASN A 248 4.48 14.50 5.90
CA ASN A 248 5.29 15.64 5.51
C ASN A 248 4.57 16.49 4.47
N GLU A 249 4.55 17.80 4.67
CA GLU A 249 4.24 18.77 3.62
C GLU A 249 5.51 19.01 2.80
N ILE A 250 5.47 18.68 1.51
CA ILE A 250 6.65 18.63 0.64
C ILE A 250 6.90 19.95 -0.08
N THR A 251 8.08 20.51 0.13
CA THR A 251 8.55 21.72 -0.51
C THR A 251 9.81 21.43 -1.32
N ALA A 252 9.86 21.88 -2.55
CA ALA A 252 10.99 21.70 -3.46
C ALA A 252 12.33 22.10 -2.81
N GLY A 253 13.35 21.26 -2.95
CA GLY A 253 14.71 21.49 -2.45
C GLY A 253 14.89 21.32 -0.95
N SER A 254 13.82 20.96 -0.21
CA SER A 254 13.91 20.77 1.25
C SER A 254 14.58 19.45 1.64
N ASN A 255 15.21 19.47 2.81
CA ASN A 255 15.78 18.32 3.49
C ASN A 255 14.87 17.95 4.68
N TYR A 256 14.35 16.72 4.71
CA TYR A 256 13.44 16.20 5.74
C TYR A 256 14.16 15.49 6.89
N GLY A 257 15.49 15.63 6.92
CA GLY A 257 16.33 15.44 8.08
C GLY A 257 16.73 14.01 8.43
N TRP A 258 16.08 12.96 7.89
CA TRP A 258 16.53 11.60 8.18
C TRP A 258 17.97 11.35 7.72
N PRO A 259 18.87 10.73 8.53
CA PRO A 259 18.68 10.23 9.88
C PRO A 259 19.06 11.21 11.00
N GLU A 260 19.38 12.46 10.68
CA GLU A 260 19.94 13.45 11.58
C GLU A 260 18.92 13.99 12.60
N ILE A 261 17.64 14.08 12.20
CA ILE A 261 16.53 14.48 13.09
C ILE A 261 15.37 13.48 12.99
N ILE A 262 14.63 13.31 14.08
CA ILE A 262 13.50 12.40 14.21
C ILE A 262 12.39 13.09 15.01
N GLY A 263 11.15 13.05 14.50
CA GLY A 263 9.98 13.59 15.18
C GLY A 263 10.08 15.10 15.44
N ASP A 264 10.06 15.53 16.68
CA ASP A 264 10.10 16.96 17.08
C ASP A 264 11.50 17.59 17.06
N GLU A 265 12.53 16.81 16.75
CA GLU A 265 13.90 17.34 16.68
C GLU A 265 14.04 18.38 15.57
N GLN A 266 14.92 19.36 15.79
CA GLN A 266 15.14 20.47 14.89
C GLN A 266 16.63 20.67 14.62
N GLN A 267 16.97 20.88 13.35
CA GLN A 267 18.31 21.24 12.92
C GLN A 267 18.24 22.28 11.79
N GLU A 268 19.17 23.23 11.80
CA GLU A 268 19.21 24.27 10.73
C GLU A 268 19.32 23.65 9.33
N GLY A 269 18.46 24.10 8.43
CA GLY A 269 18.40 23.59 7.04
C GLY A 269 17.59 22.30 6.87
N MET A 270 16.98 21.78 7.93
CA MET A 270 16.10 20.59 7.90
C MET A 270 14.66 20.95 8.30
N LYS A 271 13.69 20.26 7.71
CA LYS A 271 12.26 20.39 8.03
C LYS A 271 11.82 19.23 8.92
N SER A 272 11.25 19.55 10.07
CA SER A 272 10.51 18.57 10.87
C SER A 272 9.18 18.22 10.18
N PRO A 273 8.64 17.01 10.44
CA PRO A 273 7.36 16.59 9.86
C PRO A 273 6.19 17.48 10.33
N LEU A 274 5.14 17.55 9.50
CA LEU A 274 3.88 18.18 9.88
C LEU A 274 3.18 17.38 11.01
N TYR A 275 3.29 16.07 10.95
CA TYR A 275 2.78 15.13 11.95
C TYR A 275 3.77 13.97 12.10
N HIS A 276 3.93 13.47 13.32
CA HIS A 276 4.55 12.18 13.58
C HIS A 276 3.79 11.38 14.66
N SER A 277 3.88 10.06 14.55
CA SER A 277 3.10 9.12 15.39
C SER A 277 3.68 8.91 16.79
N SER A 278 4.64 9.73 17.23
CA SER A 278 5.40 9.53 18.47
C SER A 278 5.98 8.10 18.55
N GLU A 279 5.99 7.47 19.71
CA GLU A 279 6.54 6.11 19.90
C GLU A 279 5.65 4.99 19.35
N THR A 280 4.50 5.31 18.74
CA THR A 280 3.57 4.32 18.21
C THR A 280 3.76 4.16 16.72
N ALA A 281 4.29 3.03 16.26
CA ALA A 281 4.43 2.76 14.84
C ALA A 281 3.07 2.38 14.21
N ILE A 282 2.65 3.17 13.20
CA ILE A 282 1.46 2.92 12.38
C ILE A 282 1.80 2.45 10.97
N ALA A 283 3.02 2.73 10.49
CA ALA A 283 3.53 2.46 9.15
C ALA A 283 2.56 2.98 8.06
N PRO A 284 2.44 4.31 7.87
CA PRO A 284 1.56 4.89 6.86
C PRO A 284 2.12 4.61 5.46
N SER A 285 1.24 4.25 4.52
CA SER A 285 1.62 3.92 3.16
C SER A 285 0.88 4.82 2.16
N GLY A 286 -0.04 4.31 1.34
CA GLY A 286 -0.77 5.17 0.42
C GLY A 286 -1.56 6.28 1.12
N ILE A 287 -1.57 7.46 0.51
CA ILE A 287 -2.38 8.60 0.90
C ILE A 287 -3.14 9.14 -0.31
N ALA A 288 -4.31 9.73 -0.09
CA ALA A 288 -5.11 10.37 -1.13
C ALA A 288 -5.99 11.46 -0.53
N PHE A 289 -6.23 12.53 -1.28
CA PHE A 289 -7.23 13.53 -0.96
C PHE A 289 -8.55 13.22 -1.64
N ASP A 290 -9.67 13.55 -0.99
CA ASP A 290 -10.99 13.62 -1.62
C ASP A 290 -11.27 15.03 -2.17
N GLU A 291 -12.48 15.21 -2.75
CA GLU A 291 -12.92 16.48 -3.33
C GLU A 291 -13.15 17.59 -2.28
N GLU A 292 -13.21 17.22 -1.00
CA GLU A 292 -13.38 18.12 0.15
C GLU A 292 -12.03 18.41 0.86
N ASP A 293 -10.91 18.01 0.26
CA ASP A 293 -9.55 18.10 0.79
C ASP A 293 -9.31 17.33 2.10
N HIS A 294 -10.05 16.26 2.33
CA HIS A 294 -9.72 15.34 3.40
C HIS A 294 -8.64 14.36 2.94
N MET A 295 -7.53 14.30 3.68
CA MET A 295 -6.46 13.34 3.39
C MET A 295 -6.73 11.99 4.06
N TYR A 296 -6.93 10.94 3.27
CA TYR A 296 -6.95 9.57 3.77
C TYR A 296 -5.54 9.00 3.87
N VAL A 297 -5.28 8.21 4.92
CA VAL A 297 -3.97 7.59 5.21
C VAL A 297 -4.18 6.11 5.50
N ALA A 298 -3.74 5.25 4.58
CA ALA A 298 -3.74 3.80 4.78
C ALA A 298 -2.54 3.37 5.63
N THR A 299 -2.76 2.57 6.69
CA THR A 299 -1.70 2.17 7.61
C THR A 299 -1.53 0.66 7.67
N LEU A 300 -0.27 0.22 7.56
CA LEU A 300 0.09 -1.20 7.58
C LEU A 300 0.14 -1.77 8.99
N ARG A 301 0.95 -1.17 9.88
CA ARG A 301 1.09 -1.62 11.26
C ARG A 301 -0.05 -1.11 12.14
N GLY A 302 -0.58 0.07 11.82
CA GLY A 302 -1.77 0.62 12.47
C GLY A 302 -3.05 -0.16 12.15
N GLN A 303 -3.09 -0.88 11.01
CA GLN A 303 -4.23 -1.69 10.55
C GLN A 303 -5.53 -0.88 10.48
N LYS A 304 -5.42 0.36 10.02
CA LYS A 304 -6.51 1.33 9.98
C LYS A 304 -6.38 2.23 8.77
N LEU A 305 -7.53 2.73 8.31
CA LEU A 305 -7.61 3.91 7.47
C LEU A 305 -7.93 5.09 8.37
N TYR A 306 -7.12 6.12 8.27
CA TYR A 306 -7.35 7.37 8.96
C TYR A 306 -7.69 8.48 7.99
N ARG A 307 -8.36 9.53 8.50
CA ARG A 307 -8.44 10.85 7.90
C ARG A 307 -7.51 11.76 8.69
N PHE A 308 -6.54 12.35 8.00
CA PHE A 308 -5.62 13.31 8.59
C PHE A 308 -6.24 14.71 8.58
N GLN A 309 -6.08 15.39 9.69
CA GLN A 309 -6.56 16.76 9.90
C GLN A 309 -5.33 17.70 10.00
N PRO A 310 -4.98 18.43 8.92
CA PRO A 310 -3.77 19.28 8.91
C PRO A 310 -3.78 20.38 9.97
N GLU A 311 -4.96 20.97 10.24
CA GLU A 311 -5.11 22.14 11.14
C GLU A 311 -4.68 21.85 12.59
N ASN A 312 -4.80 20.62 13.03
CA ASN A 312 -4.44 20.18 14.39
C ASN A 312 -3.48 18.99 14.42
N ALA A 313 -2.95 18.60 13.26
CA ALA A 313 -2.01 17.49 13.08
C ALA A 313 -2.50 16.20 13.75
N SER A 314 -3.74 15.78 13.51
CA SER A 314 -4.35 14.60 14.14
C SER A 314 -4.91 13.61 13.12
N LEU A 315 -5.05 12.35 13.56
CA LEU A 315 -5.63 11.25 12.80
C LEU A 315 -6.99 10.86 13.36
N GLU A 316 -8.03 10.93 12.53
CA GLU A 316 -9.39 10.47 12.83
C GLU A 316 -9.60 9.07 12.19
N LEU A 317 -10.17 8.12 12.95
CA LEU A 317 -10.45 6.78 12.48
C LEU A 317 -11.58 6.76 11.45
N VAL A 318 -11.35 6.15 10.30
CA VAL A 318 -12.34 5.93 9.22
C VAL A 318 -12.73 4.46 9.10
N LEU A 319 -11.74 3.55 9.05
CA LEU A 319 -11.96 2.11 8.91
C LEU A 319 -10.95 1.33 9.75
N GLU A 320 -11.42 0.27 10.41
CA GLU A 320 -10.58 -0.70 11.13
C GLU A 320 -11.17 -2.12 10.99
N GLY A 321 -10.40 -3.12 11.43
CA GLY A 321 -10.83 -4.52 11.43
C GLY A 321 -10.47 -5.30 10.16
N GLU A 322 -9.92 -4.62 9.12
CA GLU A 322 -9.58 -5.24 7.83
C GLU A 322 -8.09 -5.66 7.73
N GLY A 323 -7.36 -5.54 8.84
CA GLY A 323 -5.93 -5.81 8.91
C GLY A 323 -5.10 -4.69 8.30
N ARG A 324 -3.98 -5.05 7.69
CA ARG A 324 -3.00 -4.12 7.12
C ARG A 324 -3.57 -3.47 5.85
N LEU A 325 -3.55 -2.14 5.78
CA LEU A 325 -4.00 -1.36 4.63
C LEU A 325 -2.79 -0.76 3.91
N ARG A 326 -2.68 -1.01 2.59
CA ARG A 326 -1.50 -0.65 1.79
C ARG A 326 -1.68 0.63 1.02
N ASP A 327 -2.78 0.78 0.33
CA ASP A 327 -3.01 1.93 -0.53
C ASP A 327 -4.46 2.40 -0.42
N VAL A 328 -4.64 3.68 -0.63
CA VAL A 328 -5.94 4.34 -0.73
C VAL A 328 -5.93 5.24 -1.96
N LYS A 329 -7.02 5.23 -2.69
CA LYS A 329 -7.26 6.13 -3.84
C LYS A 329 -8.68 6.64 -3.78
N VAL A 330 -8.85 7.90 -4.14
CA VAL A 330 -10.17 8.51 -4.39
C VAL A 330 -10.34 8.64 -5.90
N HIS A 331 -11.46 8.14 -6.40
CA HIS A 331 -11.81 8.18 -7.82
C HIS A 331 -13.33 8.26 -7.97
N ASP A 332 -13.82 9.24 -8.76
CA ASP A 332 -15.24 9.52 -8.99
C ASP A 332 -16.05 9.58 -7.67
N GLY A 333 -15.53 10.33 -6.68
CA GLY A 333 -16.16 10.54 -5.38
C GLY A 333 -16.22 9.30 -4.48
N LYS A 334 -15.49 8.22 -4.82
CA LYS A 334 -15.41 6.99 -4.02
C LYS A 334 -14.00 6.74 -3.50
N THR A 335 -13.90 6.24 -2.28
CA THR A 335 -12.65 5.88 -1.64
C THR A 335 -12.39 4.38 -1.76
N TYR A 336 -11.31 4.01 -2.43
CA TYR A 336 -10.87 2.64 -2.66
C TYR A 336 -9.67 2.32 -1.79
N VAL A 337 -9.65 1.14 -1.17
CA VAL A 337 -8.59 0.70 -0.25
C VAL A 337 -8.19 -0.73 -0.57
N ILE A 338 -6.89 -1.03 -0.61
CA ILE A 338 -6.39 -2.41 -0.69
C ILE A 338 -5.80 -2.86 0.64
N THR A 339 -6.14 -4.08 1.04
CA THR A 339 -5.50 -4.75 2.17
C THR A 339 -4.12 -5.30 1.78
N ASN A 340 -3.30 -5.66 2.76
CA ASN A 340 -1.97 -6.24 2.54
C ASN A 340 -1.62 -7.24 3.66
N ASN A 341 -2.54 -8.17 3.90
CA ASN A 341 -2.41 -9.16 4.97
C ASN A 341 -1.50 -10.34 4.57
N THR A 342 -1.29 -10.55 3.25
CA THR A 342 -0.46 -11.64 2.70
C THR A 342 1.02 -11.30 2.57
N ASP A 343 1.48 -10.13 3.06
CA ASP A 343 2.87 -9.67 2.95
C ASP A 343 3.87 -10.37 3.92
N GLY A 344 3.41 -11.36 4.65
CA GLY A 344 4.20 -12.10 5.65
C GLY A 344 4.26 -11.43 7.03
N ARG A 345 3.62 -10.27 7.21
CA ARG A 345 3.53 -9.50 8.48
C ARG A 345 2.09 -9.37 8.98
N GLY A 346 1.11 -9.71 8.15
CA GLY A 346 -0.31 -9.73 8.48
C GLY A 346 -0.78 -11.11 8.93
N VAL A 347 -2.08 -11.18 9.22
CA VAL A 347 -2.80 -12.44 9.50
C VAL A 347 -3.88 -12.55 8.42
N PRO A 348 -3.60 -13.19 7.27
CA PRO A 348 -4.54 -13.26 6.17
C PRO A 348 -5.71 -14.19 6.47
N SER A 349 -6.89 -13.83 5.98
CA SER A 349 -8.03 -14.71 5.81
C SER A 349 -7.96 -15.44 4.45
N ASP A 350 -8.86 -16.39 4.20
CA ASP A 350 -8.96 -17.08 2.91
C ASP A 350 -9.34 -16.13 1.74
N GLN A 351 -9.89 -14.96 2.06
CA GLN A 351 -10.31 -13.95 1.06
C GLN A 351 -9.24 -12.90 0.76
N ASP A 352 -8.19 -12.78 1.60
CA ASP A 352 -7.17 -11.75 1.47
C ASP A 352 -6.18 -12.02 0.31
N ASP A 353 -5.59 -10.97 -0.24
CA ASP A 353 -5.88 -9.56 0.02
C ASP A 353 -7.08 -9.08 -0.81
N ARG A 354 -7.69 -7.96 -0.40
CA ARG A 354 -8.95 -7.49 -0.95
C ARG A 354 -8.86 -6.04 -1.44
N LEU A 355 -9.70 -5.71 -2.44
CA LEU A 355 -10.05 -4.34 -2.81
C LEU A 355 -11.40 -3.99 -2.19
N LEU A 356 -11.43 -2.95 -1.39
CA LEU A 356 -12.60 -2.41 -0.71
C LEU A 356 -12.96 -1.06 -1.32
N VAL A 357 -14.25 -0.74 -1.43
CA VAL A 357 -14.76 0.61 -1.70
C VAL A 357 -15.64 1.04 -0.54
N LEU A 358 -15.36 2.19 0.06
CA LEU A 358 -16.16 2.78 1.14
C LEU A 358 -17.52 3.22 0.63
N LYS A 359 -18.54 3.15 1.51
CA LYS A 359 -19.91 3.61 1.22
C LYS A 359 -20.14 5.03 1.69
#